data_24888958ddb7848221e5c79908aef533
#
_entry.id   24888958ddb7848221e5c79908aef533
#
_cell.length_a   1.000
_cell.length_b   1.000
_cell.length_c   1.000
_cell.angle_alpha   90.00
_cell.angle_beta   90.00
_cell.angle_gamma   90.00
#
_symmetry.space_group_name_H-M   'P 1'
#
loop_
_entity.id
_entity.type
_entity.pdbx_description
1 polymer ?
#
loop_
_entity_poly.entity_id
_entity_poly.type
_entity_poly.pdbx_seq_one_letter_code
_entity_poly.pdbx_strand_id
1 'polypeptide(L)'
;YRDDMRHSRSFFRIYVEFDEMSVLKPLYTTVESFGLQVLDTILNNPRNTGNYNAILSIKNPEDRAHEQVAEYLKKIQGVRKVKLIY
;
A
#
# COMPACT_ATOMS: atom_id res chain seq x y z
N TYR A 1 -14.43 -23.70 0.09
CA TYR A 1 -13.05 -23.58 -0.38
C TYR A 1 -12.95 -22.79 -1.65
N ARG A 2 -13.95 -22.84 -2.45
CA ARG A 2 -14.01 -21.92 -3.58
C ARG A 2 -14.09 -20.50 -3.11
N ASP A 3 -14.77 -20.30 -2.03
CA ASP A 3 -14.87 -18.98 -1.45
C ASP A 3 -13.50 -18.49 -1.03
N ASP A 4 -12.65 -19.40 -0.60
CA ASP A 4 -11.28 -19.03 -0.24
C ASP A 4 -10.54 -18.44 -1.42
N MET A 5 -10.73 -19.01 -2.59
CA MET A 5 -10.08 -18.48 -3.77
C MET A 5 -10.60 -17.09 -4.11
N ARG A 6 -11.88 -16.87 -3.91
CA ARG A 6 -12.44 -15.55 -4.13
C ARG A 6 -11.91 -14.56 -3.12
N HIS A 7 -11.77 -15.00 -1.87
CA HIS A 7 -11.27 -14.14 -0.84
C HIS A 7 -9.85 -13.69 -1.12
N SER A 8 -9.04 -14.56 -1.70
CA SER A 8 -7.66 -14.19 -2.01
C SER A 8 -7.60 -13.05 -3.01
N ARG A 9 -8.65 -12.84 -3.79
CA ARG A 9 -8.72 -11.73 -4.71
C ARG A 9 -9.16 -10.44 -4.04
N SER A 10 -9.57 -10.53 -2.79
CA SER A 10 -9.96 -9.35 -2.03
C SER A 10 -8.77 -8.58 -1.50
N PHE A 11 -7.59 -9.01 -1.83
CA PHE A 11 -6.37 -8.38 -1.34
C PHE A 11 -5.51 -7.96 -2.49
N PHE A 12 -4.75 -6.91 -2.26
CA PHE A 12 -3.65 -6.59 -3.15
C PHE A 12 -2.53 -6.00 -2.31
N ARG A 13 -1.35 -5.95 -2.89
CA ARG A 13 -0.19 -5.41 -2.21
C ARG A 13 0.39 -4.28 -3.02
N ILE A 14 0.89 -3.29 -2.31
CA ILE A 14 1.55 -2.16 -2.94
C ILE A 14 2.92 -1.99 -2.32
N TYR A 15 3.92 -1.88 -3.16
CA TYR A 15 5.27 -1.57 -2.76
C TYR A 15 5.47 -0.06 -2.90
N VAL A 16 5.98 0.57 -1.85
CA VAL A 16 6.17 2.02 -1.81
C VAL A 16 7.58 2.32 -1.33
N GLU A 17 8.25 3.24 -2.01
CA GLU A 17 9.54 3.79 -1.54
C GLU A 17 9.32 5.23 -1.13
N PHE A 18 9.85 5.59 0.02
CA PHE A 18 9.66 6.93 0.55
C PHE A 18 10.87 7.35 1.37
N ASP A 19 10.94 8.64 1.72
CA ASP A 19 12.15 9.21 2.31
C ASP A 19 12.09 9.43 3.82
N GLU A 20 10.92 9.38 4.43
CA GLU A 20 10.77 9.61 5.86
C GLU A 20 9.66 8.75 6.44
N MET A 21 9.85 8.33 7.68
CA MET A 21 8.84 7.54 8.36
C MET A 21 7.50 8.26 8.48
N SER A 22 7.53 9.58 8.54
CA SER A 22 6.29 10.34 8.66
C SER A 22 5.38 10.17 7.43
N VAL A 23 5.90 9.65 6.34
CA VAL A 23 5.10 9.41 5.13
C VAL A 23 4.12 8.27 5.34
N LEU A 24 4.38 7.37 6.29
CA LEU A 24 3.47 6.25 6.54
C LEU A 24 2.06 6.69 6.86
N LYS A 25 1.91 7.75 7.66
CA LYS A 25 0.59 8.19 8.05
C LYS A 25 -0.24 8.65 6.85
N PRO A 26 0.29 9.53 5.99
CA PRO A 26 -0.44 9.87 4.76
C PRO A 26 -0.74 8.68 3.87
N LEU A 27 0.16 7.70 3.83
CA LEU A 27 -0.10 6.49 3.05
C LEU A 27 -1.34 5.77 3.56
N TYR A 28 -1.42 5.56 4.87
CA TYR A 28 -2.57 4.90 5.46
C TYR A 28 -3.84 5.72 5.27
N THR A 29 -3.75 7.02 5.50
CA THR A 29 -4.91 7.90 5.37
C THR A 29 -5.46 7.86 3.96
N THR A 30 -4.59 7.87 2.97
CA THR A 30 -5.01 7.83 1.58
C THR A 30 -5.71 6.51 1.26
N VAL A 31 -5.13 5.39 1.68
CA VAL A 31 -5.76 4.09 1.46
C VAL A 31 -7.14 4.04 2.10
N GLU A 32 -7.23 4.52 3.33
CA GLU A 32 -8.49 4.48 4.05
C GLU A 32 -9.53 5.42 3.46
N SER A 33 -9.09 6.49 2.80
CA SER A 33 -10.02 7.41 2.15
C SER A 33 -10.75 6.76 0.98
N PHE A 34 -10.22 5.66 0.45
CA PHE A 34 -10.90 4.88 -0.58
C PHE A 34 -11.84 3.84 0.02
N GLY A 35 -12.01 3.82 1.34
CA GLY A 35 -12.80 2.81 1.99
C GLY A 35 -12.11 1.48 2.14
N LEU A 36 -10.81 1.46 1.97
CA LEU A 36 -10.01 0.24 2.06
C LEU A 36 -9.30 0.16 3.39
N GLN A 37 -8.77 -1.01 3.70
CA GLN A 37 -8.12 -1.25 4.97
C GLN A 37 -6.73 -1.82 4.78
N VAL A 38 -5.75 -1.22 5.43
CA VAL A 38 -4.40 -1.78 5.46
C VAL A 38 -4.37 -2.87 6.50
N LEU A 39 -4.08 -4.09 6.08
CA LEU A 39 -4.06 -5.24 6.98
C LEU A 39 -2.69 -5.47 7.58
N ASP A 40 -1.65 -5.16 6.82
CA ASP A 40 -0.30 -5.45 7.24
C ASP A 40 0.67 -4.53 6.52
N THR A 41 1.78 -4.25 7.17
CA THR A 41 2.84 -3.43 6.60
C THR A 41 4.18 -4.07 6.90
N ILE A 42 4.94 -4.34 5.84
CA ILE A 42 6.31 -4.80 5.99
C ILE A 42 7.21 -3.62 5.67
N LEU A 43 7.86 -3.10 6.68
CA LEU A 43 8.69 -1.89 6.57
C LEU A 43 10.15 -2.28 6.56
N ASN A 44 10.92 -1.65 5.69
CA ASN A 44 12.33 -1.90 5.59
C ASN A 44 13.07 -0.58 5.44
N ASN A 45 14.22 -0.48 6.10
CA ASN A 45 15.07 0.69 6.00
C ASN A 45 16.53 0.20 5.92
N PRO A 46 16.95 -0.21 4.72
CA PRO A 46 18.30 -0.79 4.58
C PRO A 46 19.37 0.16 5.06
N ARG A 47 20.24 -0.36 5.93
CA ARG A 47 21.41 0.37 6.41
C ARG A 47 21.08 1.67 7.11
N ASN A 48 19.84 1.76 7.59
CA ASN A 48 19.44 2.92 8.39
C ASN A 48 19.68 4.24 7.65
N THR A 49 19.42 4.24 6.37
CA THR A 49 19.56 5.43 5.54
C THR A 49 18.24 6.18 5.49
N GLY A 50 18.20 7.26 4.70
CA GLY A 50 16.95 7.96 4.45
C GLY A 50 16.09 7.31 3.38
N ASN A 51 16.34 6.04 3.08
CA ASN A 51 15.57 5.31 2.08
C ASN A 51 14.75 4.24 2.78
N TYR A 52 13.45 4.39 2.69
CA TYR A 52 12.51 3.44 3.28
C TYR A 52 11.73 2.76 2.19
N ASN A 53 11.33 1.52 2.44
CA ASN A 53 10.35 0.89 1.58
C ASN A 53 9.39 0.09 2.43
N ALA A 54 8.20 -0.08 1.92
CA ALA A 54 7.16 -0.79 2.63
C ALA A 54 6.29 -1.54 1.64
N ILE A 55 5.81 -2.70 2.08
CA ILE A 55 4.82 -3.44 1.34
C ILE A 55 3.55 -3.41 2.17
N LEU A 56 2.53 -2.80 1.61
CA LEU A 56 1.23 -2.69 2.27
C LEU A 56 0.31 -3.76 1.72
N SER A 57 -0.24 -4.56 2.61
CA SER A 57 -1.27 -5.53 2.24
C SER A 57 -2.61 -4.88 2.51
N ILE A 58 -3.41 -4.72 1.47
CA ILE A 58 -4.63 -3.93 1.54
C ILE A 58 -5.81 -4.81 1.22
N LYS A 59 -6.82 -4.77 2.09
CA LYS A 59 -8.05 -5.50 1.88
C LYS A 59 -8.95 -4.71 0.95
N ASN A 60 -9.42 -5.36 -0.10
CA ASN A 60 -10.24 -4.71 -1.11
C ASN A 60 -11.39 -5.64 -1.48
N PRO A 61 -12.40 -5.75 -0.60
CA PRO A 61 -13.46 -6.75 -0.77
C PRO A 61 -14.31 -6.56 -2.01
N GLU A 62 -14.31 -5.36 -2.58
CA GLU A 62 -15.11 -5.07 -3.75
C GLU A 62 -14.28 -5.02 -5.03
N ASP A 63 -13.03 -5.40 -4.92
CA ASP A 63 -12.12 -5.41 -6.07
C ASP A 63 -12.15 -4.08 -6.82
N ARG A 64 -12.08 -2.99 -6.06
CA ARG A 64 -12.10 -1.66 -6.65
C ARG A 64 -10.81 -1.41 -7.41
N ALA A 65 -10.83 -0.34 -8.18
CA ALA A 65 -9.70 0.00 -9.05
C ALA A 65 -8.47 0.34 -8.21
N HIS A 66 -7.72 -0.68 -7.86
CA HIS A 66 -6.53 -0.51 -7.03
C HIS A 66 -5.45 0.30 -7.74
N GLU A 67 -5.53 0.41 -9.05
CA GLU A 67 -4.60 1.25 -9.78
C GLU A 67 -4.77 2.72 -9.42
N GLN A 68 -6.01 3.14 -9.14
CA GLN A 68 -6.25 4.51 -8.72
C GLN A 68 -5.64 4.77 -7.36
N VAL A 69 -5.69 3.78 -6.48
CA VAL A 69 -5.06 3.92 -5.17
C VAL A 69 -3.57 4.18 -5.35
N ALA A 70 -2.93 3.39 -6.21
CA ALA A 70 -1.50 3.56 -6.46
C ALA A 70 -1.20 4.95 -7.01
N GLU A 71 -2.04 5.46 -7.91
CA GLU A 71 -1.82 6.78 -8.46
C GLU A 71 -1.91 7.87 -7.40
N TYR A 72 -2.85 7.73 -6.48
CA TYR A 72 -2.98 8.71 -5.42
C TYR A 72 -1.82 8.63 -4.43
N LEU A 73 -1.32 7.44 -4.18
CA LEU A 73 -0.17 7.30 -3.29
C LEU A 73 1.07 7.97 -3.88
N LYS A 74 1.21 7.94 -5.20
CA LYS A 74 2.34 8.59 -5.85
C LYS A 74 2.37 10.09 -5.63
N LYS A 75 1.23 10.69 -5.35
CA LYS A 75 1.13 12.13 -5.18
C LYS A 75 1.51 12.60 -3.78
N ILE A 76 1.70 11.68 -2.86
CA ILE A 76 2.05 12.04 -1.49
C ILE A 76 3.48 12.53 -1.46
N GLN A 77 3.69 13.67 -0.80
CA GLN A 77 5.02 14.24 -0.68
C GLN A 77 5.92 13.27 0.07
N GLY A 78 7.10 13.03 -0.47
CA GLY A 78 8.06 12.11 0.13
C GLY A 78 8.01 10.72 -0.48
N VAL A 79 6.99 10.39 -1.25
CA VAL A 79 6.89 9.11 -1.93
C VAL A 79 7.69 9.19 -3.22
N ARG A 80 8.59 8.21 -3.40
CA ARG A 80 9.45 8.18 -4.58
C ARG A 80 8.99 7.19 -5.62
N LYS A 81 8.36 6.10 -5.19
CA LYS A 81 7.98 5.05 -6.11
C LYS A 81 6.82 4.27 -5.52
N VAL A 82 5.89 3.90 -6.38
CA VAL A 82 4.76 3.05 -6.00
C VAL A 82 4.61 1.99 -7.07
N LYS A 83 4.47 0.75 -6.64
CA LYS A 83 4.32 -0.35 -7.56
C LYS A 83 3.30 -1.34 -7.02
N LEU A 84 2.36 -1.72 -7.86
CA LEU A 84 1.39 -2.74 -7.50
C LEU A 84 2.05 -4.11 -7.55
N ILE A 85 1.83 -4.89 -6.48
CA ILE A 85 2.26 -6.27 -6.39
C ILE A 85 1.01 -7.08 -6.08
N TYR A 86 0.65 -8.01 -6.89
CA TYR A 86 -0.58 -8.78 -6.67
C TYR A 86 -0.40 -10.03 -5.80
#